data_c0e9f5890e98ec2dbcba7a216fa564ac
#
_entry.id   c0e9f5890e98ec2dbcba7a216fa564ac
#
_cell.length_a   1.000
_cell.length_b   1.000
_cell.length_c   1.000
_cell.angle_alpha   90.00
_cell.angle_beta   90.00
_cell.angle_gamma   90.00
#
_symmetry.space_group_name_H-M   'P 1'
#
loop_
_entity.id
_entity.type
_entity.pdbx_description
1 polymer ?
#
loop_
_entity_poly.entity_id
_entity_poly.type
_entity_poly.pdbx_seq_one_letter_code
_entity_poly.pdbx_strand_id
1 'polypeptide(L)'
;MKSIVIGKSAVGASQAALGVMRMDALDADAAAEVVRTAAEHGVNFFDTADIYGFNVKHDHASSRVLGRAWKDAGLKREDIFLQTKFGINIDFSDPNNVHATRYDFSAKHLITRLDEELEALGTDYVDFALLHRPDTLMEAEEIVEAFTTLHKAGKVRHFGVSNVNPWQAELLQSWLGDDPAMRLEASQLQFGLMHAQMISDELMTNSGAEGMVVANHSDGLLSYSRLRHMTIQAWSPFQSGTEYGPFVGNEHFPELNKALDEKAAKYGVSANAIATAWVLRHPAKIQIVLGSMNPTRLGEMLDGADIDLDKQDWWDLYVAAGNLIP
;
A
#
# COMPACT_ATOMS: atom_id res chain seq x y z
N MET A 1 0.19 15.03 11.43
CA MET A 1 0.60 14.07 10.35
C MET A 1 1.82 14.58 9.62
N LYS A 2 2.91 13.79 9.55
CA LYS A 2 4.10 14.14 8.78
C LYS A 2 3.83 13.99 7.27
N SER A 3 4.48 14.81 6.44
CA SER A 3 4.43 14.70 4.98
C SER A 3 5.72 14.07 4.45
N ILE A 4 5.60 13.29 3.40
CA ILE A 4 6.72 12.71 2.65
C ILE A 4 6.59 13.03 1.16
N VAL A 5 7.71 13.09 0.46
CA VAL A 5 7.70 13.14 -1.00
C VAL A 5 7.65 11.72 -1.53
N ILE A 6 6.68 11.43 -2.40
CA ILE A 6 6.58 10.13 -3.06
C ILE A 6 7.61 10.05 -4.19
N GLY A 7 8.59 9.18 -4.01
CA GLY A 7 9.67 9.02 -4.98
C GLY A 7 10.45 10.31 -5.26
N LYS A 8 10.51 10.67 -6.52
CA LYS A 8 11.04 11.95 -7.04
C LYS A 8 9.94 12.79 -7.72
N SER A 9 8.67 12.44 -7.49
CA SER A 9 7.51 13.07 -8.16
C SER A 9 7.25 14.52 -7.74
N ALA A 10 7.92 15.02 -6.72
CA ALA A 10 7.64 16.28 -6.03
C ALA A 10 6.26 16.35 -5.33
N VAL A 11 5.51 15.24 -5.31
CA VAL A 11 4.22 15.16 -4.61
C VAL A 11 4.46 15.01 -3.11
N GLY A 12 4.07 16.01 -2.34
CA GLY A 12 4.10 16.01 -0.88
C GLY A 12 2.82 15.38 -0.31
N ALA A 13 2.84 14.07 -0.04
CA ALA A 13 1.70 13.35 0.49
C ALA A 13 1.81 13.11 2.00
N SER A 14 0.69 12.82 2.66
CA SER A 14 0.68 12.31 4.04
C SER A 14 1.45 10.99 4.14
N GLN A 15 2.18 10.80 5.24
CA GLN A 15 2.95 9.57 5.48
C GLN A 15 2.05 8.36 5.73
N ALA A 16 0.77 8.57 6.10
CA ALA A 16 -0.26 7.54 6.09
C ALA A 16 -1.23 7.77 4.93
N ALA A 17 -1.61 6.70 4.26
CA ALA A 17 -2.64 6.66 3.23
C ALA A 17 -3.85 5.85 3.71
N LEU A 18 -5.04 6.18 3.24
CA LEU A 18 -6.24 5.36 3.43
C LEU A 18 -6.38 4.36 2.28
N GLY A 19 -6.22 3.07 2.58
CA GLY A 19 -6.51 1.97 1.65
C GLY A 19 -7.97 1.54 1.72
N VAL A 20 -8.66 1.53 0.59
CA VAL A 20 -10.12 1.38 0.54
C VAL A 20 -10.60 0.00 0.06
N MET A 21 -9.77 -1.03 0.12
CA MET A 21 -10.11 -2.36 -0.42
C MET A 21 -11.46 -2.92 0.07
N ARG A 22 -11.89 -2.57 1.30
CA ARG A 22 -13.13 -3.06 1.93
C ARG A 22 -14.24 -2.00 1.97
N MET A 23 -14.09 -0.90 1.27
CA MET A 23 -15.04 0.22 1.35
C MET A 23 -16.37 -0.09 0.65
N ASP A 24 -16.38 -1.04 -0.29
CA ASP A 24 -17.60 -1.54 -0.96
C ASP A 24 -18.64 -2.13 -0.01
N ALA A 25 -18.22 -2.53 1.19
CA ALA A 25 -19.13 -3.04 2.23
C ALA A 25 -19.88 -1.94 3.01
N LEU A 26 -19.47 -0.67 2.86
CA LEU A 26 -20.06 0.47 3.57
C LEU A 26 -21.21 1.11 2.79
N ASP A 27 -22.17 1.66 3.52
CA ASP A 27 -23.11 2.63 2.96
C ASP A 27 -22.44 4.00 2.76
N ALA A 28 -23.16 4.94 2.15
CA ALA A 28 -22.61 6.24 1.78
C ALA A 28 -22.19 7.08 3.00
N ASP A 29 -22.99 7.07 4.06
CA ASP A 29 -22.72 7.86 5.26
C ASP A 29 -21.50 7.31 6.02
N ALA A 30 -21.42 5.98 6.18
CA ALA A 30 -20.29 5.32 6.82
C ALA A 30 -18.99 5.49 6.02
N ALA A 31 -19.04 5.43 4.68
CA ALA A 31 -17.89 5.66 3.83
C ALA A 31 -17.39 7.10 3.92
N ALA A 32 -18.30 8.08 3.90
CA ALA A 32 -17.96 9.50 4.06
C ALA A 32 -17.36 9.77 5.44
N GLU A 33 -17.85 9.10 6.49
CA GLU A 33 -17.30 9.23 7.84
C GLU A 33 -15.86 8.70 7.95
N VAL A 34 -15.57 7.54 7.35
CA VAL A 34 -14.20 7.00 7.31
C VAL A 34 -13.25 7.96 6.58
N VAL A 35 -13.69 8.51 5.44
CA VAL A 35 -12.88 9.50 4.69
C VAL A 35 -12.67 10.78 5.48
N ARG A 36 -13.72 11.28 6.15
CA ARG A 36 -13.65 12.48 7.00
C ARG A 36 -12.68 12.28 8.16
N THR A 37 -12.80 11.14 8.86
CA THR A 37 -11.87 10.78 9.95
C THR A 37 -10.42 10.76 9.47
N ALA A 38 -10.14 10.17 8.31
CA ALA A 38 -8.81 10.18 7.72
C ALA A 38 -8.31 11.60 7.44
N ALA A 39 -9.14 12.43 6.81
CA ALA A 39 -8.80 13.81 6.46
C ALA A 39 -8.57 14.70 7.69
N GLU A 40 -9.38 14.55 8.75
CA GLU A 40 -9.23 15.27 10.02
C GLU A 40 -7.90 14.95 10.72
N HIS A 41 -7.36 13.74 10.53
CA HIS A 41 -6.01 13.36 10.99
C HIS A 41 -4.91 13.76 9.99
N GLY A 42 -5.25 14.47 8.91
CA GLY A 42 -4.31 14.99 7.92
C GLY A 42 -3.92 14.02 6.81
N VAL A 43 -4.68 12.94 6.60
CA VAL A 43 -4.52 12.07 5.44
C VAL A 43 -5.05 12.77 4.20
N ASN A 44 -4.21 12.84 3.16
CA ASN A 44 -4.56 13.38 1.85
C ASN A 44 -4.28 12.41 0.71
N PHE A 45 -3.96 11.15 1.02
CA PHE A 45 -3.62 10.12 0.04
C PHE A 45 -4.55 8.91 0.19
N PHE A 46 -5.23 8.53 -0.90
CA PHE A 46 -6.22 7.45 -0.94
C PHE A 46 -5.79 6.39 -1.95
N ASP A 47 -5.75 5.13 -1.50
CA ASP A 47 -5.26 4.00 -2.28
C ASP A 47 -6.38 3.01 -2.58
N THR A 48 -6.66 2.79 -3.86
CA THR A 48 -7.64 1.83 -4.35
C THR A 48 -7.03 0.85 -5.38
N ALA A 49 -7.85 0.07 -6.05
CA ALA A 49 -7.52 -0.75 -7.21
C ALA A 49 -8.79 -1.12 -7.98
N ASP A 50 -8.66 -1.33 -9.28
CA ASP A 50 -9.74 -1.66 -10.19
C ASP A 50 -10.54 -2.91 -9.80
N ILE A 51 -9.89 -3.88 -9.16
CA ILE A 51 -10.50 -5.14 -8.73
C ILE A 51 -11.12 -5.10 -7.33
N TYR A 52 -11.02 -3.99 -6.58
CA TYR A 52 -11.50 -3.97 -5.19
C TYR A 52 -13.03 -3.99 -5.13
N GLY A 53 -13.54 -4.94 -4.33
CA GLY A 53 -14.97 -5.25 -4.22
C GLY A 53 -15.45 -6.38 -5.14
N PHE A 54 -14.53 -7.08 -5.83
CA PHE A 54 -14.86 -8.14 -6.78
C PHE A 54 -15.66 -9.30 -6.17
N ASN A 55 -15.47 -9.59 -4.88
CA ASN A 55 -16.16 -10.70 -4.19
C ASN A 55 -17.66 -10.48 -4.00
N VAL A 56 -18.16 -9.26 -4.12
CA VAL A 56 -19.50 -8.90 -3.64
C VAL A 56 -20.41 -8.39 -4.76
N LYS A 57 -19.91 -7.59 -5.68
CA LYS A 57 -20.78 -6.89 -6.62
C LYS A 57 -20.24 -6.70 -8.04
N HIS A 58 -18.99 -6.49 -8.22
CA HIS A 58 -18.27 -6.23 -9.49
C HIS A 58 -16.94 -5.55 -9.19
N ASP A 59 -16.05 -5.52 -10.14
CA ASP A 59 -14.85 -4.71 -10.15
C ASP A 59 -15.18 -3.20 -9.98
N HIS A 60 -14.20 -2.43 -9.56
CA HIS A 60 -14.33 -1.00 -9.22
C HIS A 60 -15.35 -0.68 -8.11
N ALA A 61 -15.89 -1.68 -7.37
CA ALA A 61 -16.95 -1.40 -6.40
C ALA A 61 -16.47 -0.48 -5.27
N SER A 62 -15.28 -0.72 -4.71
CA SER A 62 -14.71 0.16 -3.70
C SER A 62 -14.38 1.54 -4.25
N SER A 63 -13.91 1.64 -5.50
CA SER A 63 -13.61 2.91 -6.16
C SER A 63 -14.88 3.76 -6.39
N ARG A 64 -16.00 3.12 -6.74
CA ARG A 64 -17.30 3.83 -6.84
C ARG A 64 -17.76 4.40 -5.50
N VAL A 65 -17.57 3.66 -4.42
CA VAL A 65 -17.88 4.16 -3.07
C VAL A 65 -16.94 5.29 -2.68
N LEU A 66 -15.63 5.14 -2.87
CA LEU A 66 -14.65 6.19 -2.62
C LEU A 66 -14.96 7.46 -3.44
N GLY A 67 -15.32 7.30 -4.73
CA GLY A 67 -15.64 8.41 -5.64
C GLY A 67 -16.79 9.30 -5.18
N ARG A 68 -17.71 8.76 -4.36
CA ARG A 68 -18.76 9.51 -3.67
C ARG A 68 -18.28 10.02 -2.30
N ALA A 69 -17.66 9.13 -1.52
CA ALA A 69 -17.30 9.39 -0.14
C ALA A 69 -16.39 10.60 0.04
N TRP A 70 -15.37 10.81 -0.82
CA TRP A 70 -14.50 11.97 -0.69
C TRP A 70 -15.24 13.30 -0.98
N LYS A 71 -16.23 13.29 -1.90
CA LYS A 71 -17.09 14.45 -2.17
C LYS A 71 -18.05 14.72 -1.02
N ASP A 72 -18.69 13.67 -0.49
CA ASP A 72 -19.62 13.76 0.65
C ASP A 72 -18.89 14.15 1.96
N ALA A 73 -17.61 13.83 2.07
CA ALA A 73 -16.74 14.31 3.14
C ALA A 73 -16.32 15.79 2.98
N GLY A 74 -16.68 16.44 1.86
CA GLY A 74 -16.39 17.84 1.59
C GLY A 74 -14.96 18.11 1.08
N LEU A 75 -14.24 17.08 0.62
CA LEU A 75 -12.90 17.24 0.10
C LEU A 75 -12.93 17.72 -1.35
N LYS A 76 -11.90 18.46 -1.75
CA LYS A 76 -11.72 18.89 -3.14
C LYS A 76 -10.68 18.00 -3.82
N ARG A 77 -10.85 17.77 -5.13
CA ARG A 77 -9.95 16.91 -5.91
C ARG A 77 -8.49 17.40 -5.87
N GLU A 78 -8.27 18.69 -5.87
CA GLU A 78 -6.95 19.32 -5.81
C GLU A 78 -6.24 19.19 -4.46
N ASP A 79 -6.98 18.90 -3.39
CA ASP A 79 -6.44 18.76 -2.03
C ASP A 79 -6.07 17.31 -1.69
N ILE A 80 -6.40 16.35 -2.58
CA ILE A 80 -6.17 14.92 -2.35
C ILE A 80 -5.35 14.29 -3.47
N PHE A 81 -4.65 13.21 -3.13
CA PHE A 81 -3.96 12.34 -4.07
C PHE A 81 -4.70 11.00 -4.16
N LEU A 82 -5.04 10.61 -5.38
CA LEU A 82 -5.67 9.34 -5.68
C LEU A 82 -4.67 8.40 -6.33
N GLN A 83 -4.56 7.21 -5.79
CA GLN A 83 -3.76 6.12 -6.34
C GLN A 83 -4.66 4.95 -6.66
N THR A 84 -4.47 4.35 -7.83
CA THR A 84 -5.10 3.09 -8.21
C THR A 84 -4.09 2.07 -8.69
N LYS A 85 -4.54 0.83 -8.85
CA LYS A 85 -3.75 -0.29 -9.38
C LYS A 85 -4.54 -1.04 -10.42
N PHE A 86 -3.86 -1.63 -11.40
CA PHE A 86 -4.47 -2.34 -12.52
C PHE A 86 -3.56 -3.45 -13.08
N GLY A 87 -4.05 -4.22 -14.04
CA GLY A 87 -3.31 -5.33 -14.66
C GLY A 87 -3.62 -6.69 -14.09
N ILE A 88 -4.53 -6.79 -13.12
CA ILE A 88 -5.13 -8.07 -12.72
C ILE A 88 -6.44 -8.23 -13.49
N ASN A 89 -6.58 -9.36 -14.18
CA ASN A 89 -7.80 -9.72 -14.87
C ASN A 89 -8.49 -10.88 -14.12
N ILE A 90 -9.71 -10.66 -13.66
CA ILE A 90 -10.52 -11.64 -12.95
C ILE A 90 -11.65 -12.09 -13.85
N ASP A 91 -11.77 -13.39 -14.06
CA ASP A 91 -12.91 -13.96 -14.76
C ASP A 91 -14.12 -14.05 -13.83
N PHE A 92 -15.03 -13.10 -13.97
CA PHE A 92 -16.28 -13.05 -13.20
C PHE A 92 -17.38 -13.99 -13.75
N SER A 93 -17.11 -14.72 -14.85
CA SER A 93 -18.10 -15.63 -15.44
C SER A 93 -18.38 -16.85 -14.58
N ASP A 94 -17.43 -17.24 -13.70
CA ASP A 94 -17.60 -18.30 -12.73
C ASP A 94 -17.47 -17.77 -11.30
N PRO A 95 -18.59 -17.47 -10.62
CA PRO A 95 -18.60 -16.96 -9.26
C PRO A 95 -18.03 -17.95 -8.22
N ASN A 96 -17.86 -19.22 -8.58
CA ASN A 96 -17.25 -20.24 -7.71
C ASN A 96 -15.74 -20.36 -7.91
N ASN A 97 -15.17 -19.74 -8.94
CA ASN A 97 -13.76 -19.79 -9.25
C ASN A 97 -13.03 -18.52 -8.82
N VAL A 98 -12.99 -18.29 -7.49
CA VAL A 98 -12.24 -17.18 -6.87
C VAL A 98 -10.72 -17.21 -7.17
N HIS A 99 -10.23 -18.26 -7.82
CA HIS A 99 -8.84 -18.43 -8.22
C HIS A 99 -8.60 -18.23 -9.73
N ALA A 100 -9.61 -17.78 -10.48
CA ALA A 100 -9.46 -17.47 -11.91
C ALA A 100 -8.72 -16.15 -12.17
N THR A 101 -7.83 -15.75 -11.25
CA THR A 101 -6.97 -14.59 -11.45
C THR A 101 -5.99 -14.85 -12.59
N ARG A 102 -5.93 -13.94 -13.53
CA ARG A 102 -4.94 -13.84 -14.60
C ARG A 102 -4.30 -12.48 -14.57
N TYR A 103 -3.22 -12.31 -15.30
CA TYR A 103 -2.58 -11.00 -15.49
C TYR A 103 -2.70 -10.62 -16.94
N ASP A 104 -2.91 -9.34 -17.20
CA ASP A 104 -2.98 -8.79 -18.55
C ASP A 104 -2.39 -7.38 -18.55
N PHE A 105 -1.17 -7.28 -19.07
CA PHE A 105 -0.45 -6.02 -19.20
C PHE A 105 -0.46 -5.52 -20.65
N SER A 106 -1.38 -6.02 -21.49
CA SER A 106 -1.59 -5.42 -22.81
C SER A 106 -1.98 -3.95 -22.69
N ALA A 107 -1.50 -3.12 -23.60
CA ALA A 107 -1.78 -1.69 -23.60
C ALA A 107 -3.29 -1.43 -23.63
N LYS A 108 -4.02 -2.20 -24.42
CA LYS A 108 -5.49 -2.12 -24.49
C LYS A 108 -6.14 -2.38 -23.13
N HIS A 109 -5.74 -3.43 -22.43
CA HIS A 109 -6.32 -3.77 -21.12
C HIS A 109 -6.02 -2.67 -20.10
N LEU A 110 -4.75 -2.28 -19.96
CA LEU A 110 -4.34 -1.26 -19.00
C LEU A 110 -5.05 0.08 -19.22
N ILE A 111 -5.17 0.54 -20.48
CA ILE A 111 -5.86 1.78 -20.81
C ILE A 111 -7.36 1.68 -20.50
N THR A 112 -8.01 0.58 -20.91
CA THR A 112 -9.44 0.38 -20.66
C THR A 112 -9.75 0.33 -19.17
N ARG A 113 -8.97 -0.44 -18.40
CA ARG A 113 -9.16 -0.56 -16.94
C ARG A 113 -9.01 0.77 -16.22
N LEU A 114 -8.06 1.61 -16.66
CA LEU A 114 -7.92 2.94 -16.08
C LEU A 114 -9.09 3.85 -16.43
N ASP A 115 -9.61 3.79 -17.64
CA ASP A 115 -10.76 4.60 -18.03
C ASP A 115 -12.00 4.25 -17.20
N GLU A 116 -12.27 2.97 -17.00
CA GLU A 116 -13.34 2.48 -16.13
C GLU A 116 -13.12 2.89 -14.65
N GLU A 117 -11.88 2.88 -14.18
CA GLU A 117 -11.53 3.30 -12.84
C GLU A 117 -11.73 4.81 -12.62
N LEU A 118 -11.38 5.64 -13.58
CA LEU A 118 -11.63 7.08 -13.55
C LEU A 118 -13.13 7.39 -13.50
N GLU A 119 -13.95 6.67 -14.29
CA GLU A 119 -15.40 6.77 -14.23
C GLU A 119 -15.92 6.38 -12.84
N ALA A 120 -15.44 5.27 -12.28
CA ALA A 120 -15.80 4.80 -10.95
C ALA A 120 -15.45 5.81 -9.84
N LEU A 121 -14.27 6.41 -9.90
CA LEU A 121 -13.81 7.43 -8.97
C LEU A 121 -14.48 8.79 -9.19
N GLY A 122 -15.10 9.01 -10.34
CA GLY A 122 -15.73 10.29 -10.72
C GLY A 122 -14.74 11.44 -10.83
N THR A 123 -13.60 11.19 -11.49
CA THR A 123 -12.51 12.13 -11.71
C THR A 123 -11.87 11.91 -13.08
N ASP A 124 -11.21 12.92 -13.63
CA ASP A 124 -10.56 12.85 -14.94
C ASP A 124 -9.13 12.31 -14.88
N TYR A 125 -8.53 12.21 -13.69
CA TYR A 125 -7.17 11.75 -13.51
C TYR A 125 -6.93 11.09 -12.15
N VAL A 126 -5.91 10.24 -12.10
CA VAL A 126 -5.28 9.80 -10.84
C VAL A 126 -3.86 10.37 -10.73
N ASP A 127 -3.41 10.54 -9.50
CA ASP A 127 -2.05 11.02 -9.25
C ASP A 127 -1.04 9.89 -9.44
N PHE A 128 -1.40 8.67 -9.04
CA PHE A 128 -0.55 7.48 -9.20
C PHE A 128 -1.34 6.30 -9.77
N ALA A 129 -0.73 5.58 -10.71
CA ALA A 129 -1.22 4.29 -11.19
C ALA A 129 -0.12 3.24 -11.08
N LEU A 130 -0.42 2.10 -10.43
CA LEU A 130 0.53 1.04 -10.16
C LEU A 130 0.19 -0.24 -10.93
N LEU A 131 1.19 -0.91 -11.47
CA LEU A 131 1.03 -2.31 -11.88
C LEU A 131 0.83 -3.16 -10.61
N HIS A 132 -0.32 -3.85 -10.50
CA HIS A 132 -0.80 -4.41 -9.22
C HIS A 132 -0.02 -5.65 -8.80
N ARG A 133 0.42 -6.47 -9.75
CA ARG A 133 1.21 -7.69 -9.56
C ARG A 133 2.16 -7.86 -10.75
N PRO A 134 3.28 -8.58 -10.59
CA PRO A 134 4.11 -8.89 -11.74
C PRO A 134 3.38 -9.83 -12.71
N ASP A 135 3.47 -9.54 -13.99
CA ASP A 135 3.12 -10.47 -15.06
C ASP A 135 4.42 -10.98 -15.71
N THR A 136 4.65 -12.29 -15.68
CA THR A 136 5.87 -12.90 -16.28
C THR A 136 5.81 -12.93 -17.80
N LEU A 137 4.65 -12.63 -18.39
CA LEU A 137 4.44 -12.56 -19.84
C LEU A 137 4.35 -11.11 -20.34
N MET A 138 4.68 -10.14 -19.51
CA MET A 138 4.66 -8.72 -19.89
C MET A 138 5.62 -8.41 -21.02
N GLU A 139 5.17 -7.58 -21.96
CA GLU A 139 5.94 -7.12 -23.10
C GLU A 139 6.26 -5.61 -22.95
N ALA A 140 7.50 -5.24 -23.29
CA ALA A 140 7.97 -3.87 -23.12
C ALA A 140 7.13 -2.85 -23.90
N GLU A 141 6.80 -3.18 -25.13
CA GLU A 141 6.06 -2.32 -26.06
C GLU A 141 4.67 -1.99 -25.51
N GLU A 142 3.98 -2.97 -24.94
CA GLU A 142 2.64 -2.82 -24.39
C GLU A 142 2.63 -1.88 -23.17
N ILE A 143 3.59 -2.05 -22.26
CA ILE A 143 3.68 -1.21 -21.05
C ILE A 143 4.07 0.22 -21.43
N VAL A 144 5.07 0.38 -22.29
CA VAL A 144 5.52 1.70 -22.75
C VAL A 144 4.39 2.43 -23.49
N GLU A 145 3.64 1.73 -24.36
CA GLU A 145 2.47 2.29 -25.04
C GLU A 145 1.41 2.74 -24.04
N ALA A 146 1.01 1.87 -23.10
CA ALA A 146 0.00 2.17 -22.10
C ALA A 146 0.37 3.40 -21.27
N PHE A 147 1.56 3.40 -20.65
CA PHE A 147 2.00 4.48 -19.78
C PHE A 147 2.13 5.80 -20.52
N THR A 148 2.74 5.77 -21.72
CA THR A 148 2.87 6.95 -22.57
C THR A 148 1.51 7.53 -22.97
N THR A 149 0.58 6.67 -23.35
CA THR A 149 -0.79 7.08 -23.77
C THR A 149 -1.53 7.71 -22.58
N LEU A 150 -1.53 7.06 -21.43
CA LEU A 150 -2.23 7.53 -20.23
C LEU A 150 -1.64 8.84 -19.70
N HIS A 151 -0.32 8.96 -19.69
CA HIS A 151 0.35 10.19 -19.26
C HIS A 151 0.08 11.35 -20.22
N LYS A 152 0.26 11.15 -21.53
CA LYS A 152 -0.02 12.19 -22.54
C LYS A 152 -1.48 12.65 -22.55
N ALA A 153 -2.42 11.75 -22.23
CA ALA A 153 -3.83 12.10 -22.09
C ALA A 153 -4.14 12.85 -20.78
N GLY A 154 -3.15 13.01 -19.89
CA GLY A 154 -3.31 13.65 -18.56
C GLY A 154 -4.10 12.80 -17.56
N LYS A 155 -4.35 11.52 -17.86
CA LYS A 155 -5.11 10.59 -17.02
C LYS A 155 -4.31 10.05 -15.84
N VAL A 156 -2.99 9.94 -15.98
CA VAL A 156 -2.05 9.49 -14.94
C VAL A 156 -0.89 10.47 -14.84
N ARG A 157 -0.58 10.90 -13.64
CA ARG A 157 0.55 11.82 -13.40
C ARG A 157 1.85 11.07 -13.15
N HIS A 158 1.81 10.01 -12.37
CA HIS A 158 2.97 9.23 -11.92
C HIS A 158 2.66 7.74 -11.94
N PHE A 159 3.71 6.93 -12.10
CA PHE A 159 3.62 5.49 -12.16
C PHE A 159 4.36 4.82 -11.00
N GLY A 160 4.00 3.57 -10.72
CA GLY A 160 4.64 2.74 -9.75
C GLY A 160 4.32 1.26 -9.96
N VAL A 161 4.73 0.45 -9.00
CA VAL A 161 4.57 -1.02 -9.04
C VAL A 161 4.09 -1.53 -7.69
N SER A 162 3.54 -2.74 -7.68
CA SER A 162 3.15 -3.43 -6.46
C SER A 162 3.56 -4.89 -6.52
N ASN A 163 4.13 -5.39 -5.42
CA ASN A 163 4.52 -6.79 -5.26
C ASN A 163 5.56 -7.30 -6.27
N VAL A 164 6.41 -6.43 -6.78
CA VAL A 164 7.53 -6.79 -7.66
C VAL A 164 8.85 -6.82 -6.87
N ASN A 165 9.79 -7.66 -7.31
CA ASN A 165 11.14 -7.65 -6.78
C ASN A 165 12.01 -6.55 -7.45
N PRO A 166 13.21 -6.25 -6.92
CA PRO A 166 14.07 -5.20 -7.48
C PRO A 166 14.42 -5.39 -8.96
N TRP A 167 14.65 -6.62 -9.38
CA TRP A 167 15.04 -6.92 -10.76
C TRP A 167 13.89 -6.73 -11.74
N GLN A 168 12.66 -7.06 -11.33
CA GLN A 168 11.46 -6.78 -12.12
C GLN A 168 11.21 -5.27 -12.24
N ALA A 169 11.40 -4.52 -11.14
CA ALA A 169 11.27 -3.07 -11.16
C ALA A 169 12.34 -2.43 -12.05
N GLU A 170 13.58 -2.92 -12.00
CA GLU A 170 14.68 -2.42 -12.84
C GLU A 170 14.45 -2.74 -14.32
N LEU A 171 13.95 -3.94 -14.62
CA LEU A 171 13.59 -4.33 -15.98
C LEU A 171 12.50 -3.39 -16.55
N LEU A 172 11.44 -3.16 -15.81
CA LEU A 172 10.38 -2.21 -16.19
C LEU A 172 10.95 -0.80 -16.41
N GLN A 173 11.74 -0.30 -15.47
CA GLN A 173 12.33 1.04 -15.60
C GLN A 173 13.28 1.14 -16.82
N SER A 174 13.99 0.05 -17.15
CA SER A 174 14.86 0.03 -18.34
C SER A 174 14.07 0.18 -19.65
N TRP A 175 12.85 -0.37 -19.70
CA TRP A 175 11.96 -0.21 -20.85
C TRP A 175 11.32 1.18 -20.92
N LEU A 176 10.95 1.75 -19.76
CA LEU A 176 10.36 3.08 -19.66
C LEU A 176 11.38 4.21 -19.92
N GLY A 177 12.68 3.90 -19.82
CA GLY A 177 13.77 4.83 -20.09
C GLY A 177 13.98 5.87 -19.00
N ASP A 178 14.63 6.98 -19.38
CA ASP A 178 15.07 8.03 -18.45
C ASP A 178 14.12 9.23 -18.37
N ASP A 179 12.98 9.19 -19.07
CA ASP A 179 11.98 10.26 -18.98
C ASP A 179 11.46 10.35 -17.53
N PRO A 180 11.60 11.51 -16.88
CA PRO A 180 11.09 11.70 -15.51
C PRO A 180 9.61 11.39 -15.37
N ALA A 181 8.81 11.57 -16.41
CA ALA A 181 7.38 11.30 -16.42
C ALA A 181 7.06 9.79 -16.40
N MET A 182 8.01 8.95 -16.84
CA MET A 182 7.87 7.49 -16.89
C MET A 182 8.58 6.79 -15.73
N ARG A 183 9.04 7.54 -14.73
CA ARG A 183 9.72 6.96 -13.57
C ARG A 183 8.75 6.19 -12.69
N LEU A 184 9.22 5.05 -12.17
CA LEU A 184 8.53 4.31 -11.12
C LEU A 184 8.79 4.99 -9.77
N GLU A 185 7.78 5.66 -9.23
CA GLU A 185 7.90 6.52 -8.04
C GLU A 185 7.58 5.77 -6.74
N ALA A 186 6.78 4.70 -6.81
CA ALA A 186 6.34 3.93 -5.65
C ALA A 186 6.46 2.42 -5.89
N SER A 187 6.78 1.69 -4.82
CA SER A 187 6.69 0.22 -4.74
C SER A 187 5.79 -0.14 -3.56
N GLN A 188 4.62 -0.70 -3.84
CA GLN A 188 3.68 -1.08 -2.81
C GLN A 188 3.78 -2.58 -2.51
N LEU A 189 4.06 -2.95 -1.25
CA LEU A 189 4.25 -4.34 -0.82
C LEU A 189 3.74 -4.56 0.60
N GLN A 190 3.53 -5.82 0.98
CA GLN A 190 3.17 -6.16 2.34
C GLN A 190 4.35 -5.87 3.29
N PHE A 191 4.10 -5.06 4.30
CA PHE A 191 5.09 -4.78 5.32
C PHE A 191 4.43 -4.39 6.65
N GLY A 192 4.92 -4.96 7.74
CA GLY A 192 4.48 -4.71 9.12
C GLY A 192 5.26 -5.63 10.06
N LEU A 193 4.95 -5.59 11.36
CA LEU A 193 5.61 -6.39 12.40
C LEU A 193 5.61 -7.90 12.08
N MET A 194 4.48 -8.42 11.57
CA MET A 194 4.33 -9.83 11.20
C MET A 194 4.77 -10.14 9.76
N HIS A 195 5.18 -9.14 8.98
CA HIS A 195 5.68 -9.26 7.61
C HIS A 195 6.90 -8.38 7.41
N ALA A 196 7.97 -8.66 8.15
CA ALA A 196 9.19 -7.87 8.18
C ALA A 196 10.30 -8.40 7.25
N GLN A 197 9.96 -9.22 6.24
CA GLN A 197 10.94 -9.94 5.40
C GLN A 197 11.96 -9.01 4.77
N MET A 198 11.57 -7.83 4.28
CA MET A 198 12.52 -6.92 3.66
C MET A 198 13.57 -6.36 4.64
N ILE A 199 13.29 -6.38 5.96
CA ILE A 199 14.29 -6.08 7.01
C ILE A 199 15.13 -7.34 7.29
N SER A 200 14.45 -8.48 7.48
CA SER A 200 15.09 -9.75 7.84
C SER A 200 16.10 -10.20 6.75
N ASP A 201 15.76 -10.06 5.47
CA ASP A 201 16.64 -10.40 4.35
C ASP A 201 17.97 -9.62 4.40
N GLU A 202 17.92 -8.32 4.69
CA GLU A 202 19.14 -7.51 4.78
C GLU A 202 19.99 -7.88 6.01
N LEU A 203 19.35 -8.25 7.14
CA LEU A 203 20.05 -8.69 8.35
C LEU A 203 20.72 -10.06 8.15
N MET A 204 20.11 -10.93 7.34
CA MET A 204 20.53 -12.33 7.17
C MET A 204 21.48 -12.56 5.99
N THR A 205 21.97 -11.51 5.33
CA THR A 205 22.80 -11.60 4.10
C THR A 205 23.99 -12.57 4.25
N ASN A 206 24.54 -12.74 5.43
CA ASN A 206 25.65 -13.66 5.68
C ASN A 206 25.45 -14.49 6.97
N SER A 207 24.20 -14.82 7.29
CA SER A 207 23.86 -15.65 8.44
C SER A 207 23.62 -17.11 8.01
N GLY A 208 24.31 -18.05 8.64
CA GLY A 208 24.11 -19.50 8.48
C GLY A 208 23.35 -20.11 9.65
N ALA A 209 22.69 -19.34 10.50
CA ALA A 209 22.00 -19.85 11.66
C ALA A 209 20.83 -20.76 11.27
N GLU A 210 20.76 -21.93 11.91
CA GLU A 210 19.71 -22.91 11.68
C GLU A 210 18.33 -22.31 12.01
N GLY A 211 17.34 -22.53 11.16
CA GLY A 211 15.99 -21.95 11.30
C GLY A 211 15.80 -20.54 10.73
N MET A 212 16.83 -19.91 10.20
CA MET A 212 16.80 -18.59 9.59
C MET A 212 16.54 -18.62 8.06
N VAL A 213 15.86 -19.62 7.58
CA VAL A 213 15.46 -19.66 6.16
C VAL A 213 14.32 -18.68 5.95
N VAL A 214 14.58 -17.58 5.31
CA VAL A 214 13.55 -16.66 4.86
C VAL A 214 12.86 -17.28 3.64
N ALA A 215 11.62 -17.71 3.82
CA ALA A 215 10.85 -18.38 2.76
C ALA A 215 10.48 -17.46 1.60
N ASN A 216 10.43 -16.15 1.86
CA ASN A 216 10.12 -15.11 0.89
C ASN A 216 11.28 -14.13 0.82
N HIS A 217 11.99 -14.13 -0.29
CA HIS A 217 13.11 -13.22 -0.51
C HIS A 217 12.61 -11.90 -1.10
N SER A 218 12.97 -10.81 -0.46
CA SER A 218 12.73 -9.46 -1.00
C SER A 218 13.83 -9.00 -1.96
N ASP A 219 14.88 -9.81 -2.11
CA ASP A 219 16.04 -9.58 -2.98
C ASP A 219 16.70 -8.19 -2.76
N GLY A 220 16.70 -7.71 -1.52
CA GLY A 220 17.24 -6.40 -1.19
C GLY A 220 16.34 -5.22 -1.58
N LEU A 221 15.03 -5.44 -1.65
CA LEU A 221 14.03 -4.43 -2.07
C LEU A 221 14.13 -3.14 -1.25
N LEU A 222 14.41 -3.23 0.05
CA LEU A 222 14.55 -2.06 0.92
C LEU A 222 15.71 -1.16 0.47
N SER A 223 16.88 -1.73 0.27
CA SER A 223 18.09 -1.01 -0.20
C SER A 223 17.92 -0.52 -1.63
N TYR A 224 17.33 -1.34 -2.51
CA TYR A 224 17.02 -0.95 -3.89
C TYR A 224 16.10 0.28 -3.94
N SER A 225 15.00 0.25 -3.19
CA SER A 225 14.04 1.36 -3.16
C SER A 225 14.66 2.65 -2.66
N ARG A 226 15.52 2.56 -1.63
CA ARG A 226 16.28 3.72 -1.12
C ARG A 226 17.28 4.26 -2.17
N LEU A 227 17.99 3.37 -2.87
CA LEU A 227 18.95 3.76 -3.92
C LEU A 227 18.25 4.44 -5.10
N ARG A 228 17.13 3.90 -5.54
CA ARG A 228 16.34 4.44 -6.66
C ARG A 228 15.43 5.60 -6.26
N HIS A 229 15.35 5.92 -4.96
CA HIS A 229 14.40 6.91 -4.40
C HIS A 229 12.93 6.55 -4.71
N MET A 230 12.59 5.30 -4.73
CA MET A 230 11.23 4.81 -4.90
C MET A 230 10.60 4.67 -3.52
N THR A 231 9.43 5.28 -3.29
CA THR A 231 8.77 5.21 -1.99
C THR A 231 8.16 3.83 -1.78
N ILE A 232 8.51 3.19 -0.67
CA ILE A 232 7.86 1.96 -0.23
C ILE A 232 6.51 2.34 0.38
N GLN A 233 5.43 1.66 -0.08
CA GLN A 233 4.09 1.76 0.48
C GLN A 233 3.72 0.43 1.13
N ALA A 234 3.48 0.44 2.44
CA ALA A 234 3.21 -0.76 3.24
C ALA A 234 1.71 -1.09 3.24
N TRP A 235 1.26 -2.08 2.45
CA TRP A 235 -0.11 -2.56 2.53
C TRP A 235 -0.27 -3.65 3.61
N SER A 236 -1.48 -3.77 4.17
CA SER A 236 -1.86 -4.72 5.23
C SER A 236 -0.88 -4.76 6.42
N PRO A 237 -0.44 -3.61 6.95
CA PRO A 237 0.61 -3.56 7.96
C PRO A 237 0.23 -4.19 9.30
N PHE A 238 -1.06 -4.42 9.54
CA PHE A 238 -1.60 -5.00 10.78
C PHE A 238 -1.97 -6.49 10.65
N GLN A 239 -1.82 -7.09 9.46
CA GLN A 239 -2.22 -8.48 9.24
C GLN A 239 -1.10 -9.43 9.61
N SER A 240 -1.47 -10.59 10.18
CA SER A 240 -0.56 -11.70 10.48
C SER A 240 -0.70 -12.87 9.50
N GLY A 241 -1.54 -12.71 8.49
CA GLY A 241 -1.91 -13.73 7.51
C GLY A 241 -3.43 -13.89 7.42
N THR A 242 -3.87 -14.81 6.58
CA THR A 242 -5.31 -15.06 6.36
C THR A 242 -5.96 -15.84 7.50
N GLU A 243 -5.17 -16.61 8.24
CA GLU A 243 -5.67 -17.52 9.28
C GLU A 243 -6.10 -16.76 10.56
N TYR A 244 -5.25 -15.83 11.03
CA TYR A 244 -5.46 -15.17 12.33
C TYR A 244 -5.90 -13.70 12.20
N GLY A 245 -5.81 -13.10 11.03
CA GLY A 245 -6.19 -11.72 10.79
C GLY A 245 -5.25 -10.69 11.44
N PRO A 246 -5.77 -9.56 11.97
CA PRO A 246 -4.95 -8.55 12.63
C PRO A 246 -4.31 -9.06 13.93
N PHE A 247 -3.06 -8.69 14.19
CA PHE A 247 -2.32 -9.15 15.36
C PHE A 247 -2.58 -8.32 16.63
N VAL A 248 -2.96 -7.04 16.51
CA VAL A 248 -3.20 -6.17 17.68
C VAL A 248 -4.44 -6.64 18.44
N GLY A 249 -4.26 -6.93 19.73
CA GLY A 249 -5.31 -7.45 20.61
C GLY A 249 -5.68 -8.91 20.36
N ASN A 250 -4.90 -9.64 19.57
CA ASN A 250 -5.19 -11.03 19.21
C ASN A 250 -4.43 -12.00 20.12
N GLU A 251 -5.14 -12.93 20.74
CA GLU A 251 -4.62 -13.91 21.71
C GLU A 251 -3.57 -14.87 21.13
N HIS A 252 -3.52 -15.03 19.81
CA HIS A 252 -2.49 -15.84 19.15
C HIS A 252 -1.09 -15.20 19.17
N PHE A 253 -1.00 -13.90 19.54
CA PHE A 253 0.27 -13.15 19.56
C PHE A 253 0.52 -12.51 20.93
N PRO A 254 0.57 -13.29 22.05
CA PRO A 254 0.61 -12.74 23.41
C PRO A 254 1.89 -11.93 23.68
N GLU A 255 3.05 -12.39 23.21
CA GLU A 255 4.33 -11.70 23.44
C GLU A 255 4.37 -10.36 22.68
N LEU A 256 3.91 -10.34 21.43
CA LEU A 256 3.84 -9.11 20.67
C LEU A 256 2.84 -8.12 21.30
N ASN A 257 1.66 -8.58 21.71
CA ASN A 257 0.66 -7.70 22.31
C ASN A 257 1.13 -7.15 23.67
N LYS A 258 1.80 -7.95 24.49
CA LYS A 258 2.43 -7.47 25.72
C LYS A 258 3.43 -6.35 25.43
N ALA A 259 4.32 -6.53 24.45
CA ALA A 259 5.28 -5.51 24.07
C ALA A 259 4.61 -4.24 23.52
N LEU A 260 3.57 -4.38 22.69
CA LEU A 260 2.78 -3.25 22.19
C LEU A 260 2.12 -2.48 23.33
N ASP A 261 1.52 -3.15 24.31
CA ASP A 261 0.85 -2.51 25.44
C ASP A 261 1.87 -1.79 26.36
N GLU A 262 3.04 -2.37 26.60
CA GLU A 262 4.13 -1.71 27.36
C GLU A 262 4.58 -0.42 26.67
N LYS A 263 4.77 -0.45 25.34
CA LYS A 263 5.14 0.75 24.58
C LYS A 263 3.98 1.74 24.49
N ALA A 264 2.74 1.27 24.32
CA ALA A 264 1.55 2.10 24.37
C ALA A 264 1.46 2.90 25.68
N ALA A 265 1.66 2.25 26.82
CA ALA A 265 1.74 2.90 28.12
C ALA A 265 2.89 3.91 28.24
N LYS A 266 4.08 3.58 27.71
CA LYS A 266 5.26 4.46 27.71
C LYS A 266 5.02 5.75 26.93
N TYR A 267 4.36 5.66 25.76
CA TYR A 267 4.12 6.79 24.86
C TYR A 267 2.76 7.46 25.09
N GLY A 268 1.89 6.92 25.95
CA GLY A 268 0.56 7.47 26.25
C GLY A 268 -0.43 7.38 25.08
N VAL A 269 -0.36 6.29 24.30
CA VAL A 269 -1.15 6.07 23.09
C VAL A 269 -1.72 4.65 23.04
N SER A 270 -2.48 4.30 22.00
CA SER A 270 -2.96 2.93 21.79
C SER A 270 -1.89 1.99 21.22
N ALA A 271 -2.10 0.67 21.38
CA ALA A 271 -1.29 -0.35 20.72
C ALA A 271 -1.33 -0.23 19.18
N ASN A 272 -2.49 0.19 18.62
CA ASN A 272 -2.63 0.50 17.20
C ASN A 272 -1.69 1.62 16.75
N ALA A 273 -1.58 2.68 17.55
CA ALA A 273 -0.66 3.79 17.26
C ALA A 273 0.81 3.33 17.28
N ILE A 274 1.20 2.48 18.24
CA ILE A 274 2.58 1.94 18.30
C ILE A 274 2.89 1.09 17.07
N ALA A 275 1.98 0.23 16.61
CA ALA A 275 2.17 -0.59 15.42
C ALA A 275 2.34 0.28 14.15
N THR A 276 1.59 1.38 14.02
CA THR A 276 1.77 2.37 12.96
C THR A 276 3.14 3.06 13.09
N ALA A 277 3.48 3.55 14.28
CA ALA A 277 4.75 4.23 14.54
C ALA A 277 5.96 3.33 14.22
N TRP A 278 5.85 2.02 14.44
CA TRP A 278 6.90 1.07 14.09
C TRP A 278 7.20 1.08 12.58
N VAL A 279 6.18 1.02 11.73
CA VAL A 279 6.35 1.09 10.27
C VAL A 279 6.98 2.43 9.85
N LEU A 280 6.44 3.53 10.38
CA LEU A 280 6.82 4.88 10.00
C LEU A 280 8.19 5.32 10.53
N ARG A 281 8.70 4.66 11.58
CA ARG A 281 10.01 4.94 12.19
C ARG A 281 11.18 4.66 11.25
N HIS A 282 10.98 3.80 10.26
CA HIS A 282 12.07 3.37 9.38
C HIS A 282 12.60 4.54 8.53
N PRO A 283 13.95 4.73 8.42
CA PRO A 283 14.55 5.87 7.73
C PRO A 283 14.33 5.87 6.20
N ALA A 284 13.79 4.79 5.62
CA ALA A 284 13.37 4.75 4.22
C ALA A 284 12.14 5.63 3.93
N LYS A 285 11.54 6.27 4.94
CA LYS A 285 10.34 7.11 4.80
C LYS A 285 9.18 6.36 4.16
N ILE A 286 8.89 5.18 4.71
CA ILE A 286 7.79 4.32 4.26
C ILE A 286 6.45 5.05 4.42
N GLN A 287 5.59 4.97 3.41
CA GLN A 287 4.19 5.35 3.52
C GLN A 287 3.37 4.14 3.97
N ILE A 288 2.59 4.27 5.05
CA ILE A 288 1.73 3.20 5.53
C ILE A 288 0.34 3.30 4.88
N VAL A 289 -0.20 2.17 4.40
CA VAL A 289 -1.56 2.10 3.82
C VAL A 289 -2.49 1.44 4.83
N LEU A 290 -3.30 2.24 5.50
CA LEU A 290 -4.22 1.81 6.54
C LEU A 290 -5.58 1.46 5.94
N GLY A 291 -6.06 0.23 6.16
CA GLY A 291 -7.30 -0.30 5.57
C GLY A 291 -8.45 -0.50 6.56
N SER A 292 -8.43 0.18 7.73
CA SER A 292 -9.54 0.11 8.68
C SER A 292 -10.74 0.91 8.19
N MET A 293 -11.90 0.24 8.12
CA MET A 293 -13.19 0.88 7.81
C MET A 293 -13.98 1.26 9.08
N ASN A 294 -13.38 1.12 10.25
CA ASN A 294 -13.93 1.61 11.52
C ASN A 294 -13.26 2.94 11.87
N PRO A 295 -14.00 4.07 11.95
CA PRO A 295 -13.43 5.40 12.18
C PRO A 295 -12.61 5.49 13.47
N THR A 296 -13.09 4.93 14.58
CA THR A 296 -12.40 4.96 15.87
C THR A 296 -11.04 4.25 15.77
N ARG A 297 -11.04 3.03 15.24
CA ARG A 297 -9.77 2.27 15.05
C ARG A 297 -8.85 2.95 14.06
N LEU A 298 -9.39 3.57 13.01
CA LEU A 298 -8.59 4.32 12.05
C LEU A 298 -7.91 5.51 12.72
N GLY A 299 -8.64 6.27 13.55
CA GLY A 299 -8.09 7.36 14.35
C GLY A 299 -6.94 6.89 15.24
N GLU A 300 -7.16 5.82 16.01
CA GLU A 300 -6.10 5.22 16.86
C GLU A 300 -4.85 4.82 16.06
N MET A 301 -5.01 4.27 14.85
CA MET A 301 -3.88 3.93 13.97
C MET A 301 -3.16 5.20 13.50
N LEU A 302 -3.91 6.23 13.12
CA LEU A 302 -3.38 7.49 12.60
C LEU A 302 -2.63 8.31 13.66
N ASP A 303 -3.01 8.20 14.94
CA ASP A 303 -2.29 8.82 16.05
C ASP A 303 -0.81 8.38 16.11
N GLY A 304 -0.50 7.18 15.58
CA GLY A 304 0.86 6.68 15.47
C GLY A 304 1.77 7.47 14.52
N ALA A 305 1.21 8.26 13.62
CA ALA A 305 1.98 9.00 12.62
C ALA A 305 2.83 10.15 13.20
N ASP A 306 2.49 10.63 14.39
CA ASP A 306 3.21 11.72 15.04
C ASP A 306 4.15 11.24 16.18
N ILE A 307 4.20 9.91 16.43
CA ILE A 307 5.06 9.33 17.44
C ILE A 307 6.49 9.22 16.91
N ASP A 308 7.42 9.66 17.74
CA ASP A 308 8.85 9.51 17.51
C ASP A 308 9.36 8.28 18.30
N LEU A 309 9.10 7.07 17.74
CA LEU A 309 9.44 5.81 18.38
C LEU A 309 10.95 5.68 18.54
N ASP A 310 11.40 5.38 19.77
CA ASP A 310 12.83 5.15 20.07
C ASP A 310 13.38 3.97 19.27
N LYS A 311 14.67 4.04 18.93
CA LYS A 311 15.33 3.00 18.13
C LYS A 311 15.35 1.65 18.83
N GLN A 312 15.53 1.65 20.17
CA GLN A 312 15.55 0.41 20.92
C GLN A 312 14.14 -0.19 21.05
N ASP A 313 13.13 0.63 21.26
CA ASP A 313 11.74 0.18 21.27
C ASP A 313 11.32 -0.42 19.92
N TRP A 314 11.86 0.11 18.82
CA TRP A 314 11.64 -0.44 17.47
C TRP A 314 12.18 -1.88 17.37
N TRP A 315 13.39 -2.11 17.89
CA TRP A 315 14.01 -3.45 17.91
C TRP A 315 13.31 -4.41 18.88
N ASP A 316 12.88 -3.93 20.03
CA ASP A 316 12.13 -4.73 21.00
C ASP A 316 10.84 -5.27 20.36
N LEU A 317 10.10 -4.44 19.64
CA LEU A 317 8.89 -4.85 18.90
C LEU A 317 9.19 -5.81 17.75
N TYR A 318 10.31 -5.60 17.04
CA TYR A 318 10.75 -6.51 15.97
C TYR A 318 10.96 -7.92 16.49
N VAL A 319 11.66 -8.04 17.62
CA VAL A 319 11.92 -9.34 18.28
C VAL A 319 10.64 -9.93 18.87
N ALA A 320 9.81 -9.13 19.53
CA ALA A 320 8.55 -9.58 20.13
C ALA A 320 7.55 -10.11 19.05
N ALA A 321 7.68 -9.65 17.83
CA ALA A 321 6.93 -10.18 16.68
C ALA A 321 7.45 -11.53 16.15
N GLY A 322 8.48 -12.11 16.79
CA GLY A 322 9.10 -13.38 16.39
C GLY A 322 10.16 -13.26 15.31
N ASN A 323 10.53 -12.04 14.90
CA ASN A 323 11.59 -11.83 13.94
C ASN A 323 12.96 -12.06 14.59
N LEU A 324 13.86 -12.70 13.86
CA LEU A 324 15.17 -13.08 14.38
C LEU A 324 16.21 -11.97 14.13
N ILE A 325 17.14 -11.87 15.08
CA ILE A 325 18.36 -11.06 14.93
C ILE A 325 19.53 -12.04 14.93
N PRO A 326 20.46 -12.00 13.94
CA PRO A 326 21.62 -12.88 13.89
C PRO A 326 22.60 -12.63 15.02
#